data_c8dfb9a70da0273da59009fbcebd09f4
#
_entry.id   c8dfb9a70da0273da59009fbcebd09f4
#
_cell.length_a   1.000
_cell.length_b   1.000
_cell.length_c   1.000
_cell.angle_alpha   90.00
_cell.angle_beta   90.00
_cell.angle_gamma   90.00
#
_symmetry.space_group_name_H-M   'P 1'
#
loop_
_entity.id
_entity.type
_entity.pdbx_description
1 polymer ?
#
loop_
_entity_poly.entity_id
_entity_poly.type
_entity_poly.pdbx_seq_one_letter_code
_entity_poly.pdbx_strand_id
1 'polypeptide(L)'
;MVAAMTTKIEDLMLNITEEIHVKAPLEVTFESLLEQLGPMNQVGPDRPLPMKLEAWPGGRWYRDLGDGNGHHWAHVQAIKRPTLIEFYGPLIMSYPVTSNLQYRLSEEEGGTLIKFQHTAFGLIQTDHREGIRGGWSYTHELMRKRAEAKVRGR
;
A
#
# COMPACT_ATOMS: atom_id res chain seq x y z
N MET A 1 -12.29 -42.52 2.89
CA MET A 1 -12.82 -41.52 1.94
C MET A 1 -12.62 -40.14 2.51
N VAL A 2 -11.99 -39.26 1.74
CA VAL A 2 -11.77 -37.91 2.15
C VAL A 2 -13.00 -37.08 1.73
N ALA A 3 -13.58 -36.36 2.68
CA ALA A 3 -14.69 -35.47 2.38
C ALA A 3 -14.19 -34.35 1.47
N ALA A 4 -14.96 -34.00 0.44
CA ALA A 4 -14.66 -32.90 -0.42
C ALA A 4 -14.75 -31.59 0.39
N MET A 5 -13.67 -30.81 0.38
CA MET A 5 -13.68 -29.48 1.00
C MET A 5 -14.23 -28.48 0.00
N THR A 6 -15.30 -27.78 0.38
CA THR A 6 -15.88 -26.73 -0.44
C THR A 6 -15.26 -25.40 -0.05
N THR A 7 -14.48 -24.83 -0.97
CA THR A 7 -13.92 -23.48 -0.78
C THR A 7 -15.02 -22.46 -1.02
N LYS A 8 -15.28 -21.63 -0.04
CA LYS A 8 -16.22 -20.51 -0.18
C LYS A 8 -15.50 -19.33 -0.81
N ILE A 9 -16.25 -18.50 -1.52
CA ILE A 9 -15.68 -17.30 -2.18
C ILE A 9 -15.03 -16.37 -1.15
N GLU A 10 -15.58 -16.30 0.06
CA GLU A 10 -15.03 -15.47 1.15
C GLU A 10 -13.61 -15.90 1.53
N ASP A 11 -13.31 -17.20 1.40
CA ASP A 11 -11.98 -17.73 1.71
C ASP A 11 -10.93 -17.28 0.70
N LEU A 12 -11.37 -16.85 -0.48
CA LEU A 12 -10.51 -16.37 -1.56
C LEU A 12 -10.39 -14.83 -1.59
N MET A 13 -11.08 -14.15 -0.68
CA MET A 13 -11.15 -12.70 -0.69
C MET A 13 -10.50 -12.10 0.56
N LEU A 14 -9.91 -10.92 0.36
CA LEU A 14 -9.40 -10.08 1.44
C LEU A 14 -9.92 -8.68 1.19
N ASN A 15 -10.42 -8.03 2.24
CA ASN A 15 -10.83 -6.62 2.16
C ASN A 15 -10.37 -5.91 3.42
N ILE A 16 -9.46 -4.96 3.26
CA ILE A 16 -8.92 -4.15 4.35
C ILE A 16 -9.19 -2.70 4.02
N THR A 17 -9.78 -1.99 4.96
CA THR A 17 -10.00 -0.55 4.87
C THR A 17 -9.39 0.15 6.06
N GLU A 18 -8.91 1.36 5.85
CA GLU A 18 -8.35 2.20 6.91
C GLU A 18 -8.58 3.67 6.56
N GLU A 19 -8.92 4.47 7.54
CA GLU A 19 -8.96 5.91 7.41
C GLU A 19 -7.77 6.49 8.18
N ILE A 20 -6.98 7.32 7.52
CA ILE A 20 -5.81 7.95 8.11
C ILE A 20 -6.01 9.46 8.10
N HIS A 21 -5.94 10.07 9.28
CA HIS A 21 -6.04 11.53 9.45
C HIS A 21 -4.62 12.07 9.59
N VAL A 22 -4.23 12.95 8.67
CA VAL A 22 -2.87 13.51 8.60
C VAL A 22 -2.94 15.02 8.79
N LYS A 23 -2.21 15.55 9.76
CA LYS A 23 -2.15 16.98 10.04
C LYS A 23 -1.15 17.67 9.12
N ALA A 24 -1.42 17.60 7.82
CA ALA A 24 -0.61 18.19 6.77
C ALA A 24 -1.48 18.46 5.55
N PRO A 25 -1.10 19.45 4.72
CA PRO A 25 -1.83 19.76 3.49
C PRO A 25 -1.86 18.59 2.53
N LEU A 26 -2.82 18.62 1.62
CA LEU A 26 -3.08 17.56 0.65
C LEU A 26 -1.83 17.19 -0.17
N GLU A 27 -1.14 18.20 -0.71
CA GLU A 27 0.05 18.00 -1.54
C GLU A 27 1.20 17.36 -0.75
N VAL A 28 1.43 17.84 0.47
CA VAL A 28 2.49 17.32 1.35
C VAL A 28 2.19 15.87 1.73
N THR A 29 0.93 15.58 2.02
CA THR A 29 0.49 14.23 2.38
C THR A 29 0.66 13.26 1.22
N PHE A 30 0.24 13.67 0.01
CA PHE A 30 0.38 12.82 -1.18
C PHE A 30 1.85 12.53 -1.51
N GLU A 31 2.69 13.55 -1.46
CA GLU A 31 4.14 13.40 -1.68
C GLU A 31 4.74 12.45 -0.65
N SER A 32 4.37 12.60 0.63
CA SER A 32 4.86 11.75 1.71
C SER A 32 4.41 10.30 1.55
N LEU A 33 3.20 10.09 1.02
CA LEU A 33 2.70 8.77 0.70
C LEU A 33 3.55 8.10 -0.38
N LEU A 34 3.86 8.81 -1.47
CA LEU A 34 4.69 8.27 -2.54
C LEU A 34 6.10 7.94 -2.04
N GLU A 35 6.67 8.78 -1.20
CA GLU A 35 7.98 8.53 -0.60
C GLU A 35 7.95 7.27 0.28
N GLN A 36 6.92 7.14 1.12
CA GLN A 36 6.82 6.01 2.05
C GLN A 36 6.58 4.69 1.33
N LEU A 37 5.81 4.69 0.26
CA LEU A 37 5.60 3.49 -0.56
C LEU A 37 6.80 3.17 -1.43
N GLY A 38 7.62 4.17 -1.73
CA GLY A 38 8.78 4.08 -2.61
C GLY A 38 10.10 3.95 -1.85
N PRO A 39 11.02 4.93 -2.03
CA PRO A 39 12.38 4.79 -1.52
C PRO A 39 12.49 4.70 0.00
N MET A 40 11.51 5.18 0.73
CA MET A 40 11.53 5.21 2.20
C MET A 40 10.76 4.05 2.83
N ASN A 41 10.34 3.08 2.03
CA ASN A 41 9.61 1.92 2.56
C ASN A 41 10.48 1.11 3.53
N GLN A 42 9.85 0.58 4.57
CA GLN A 42 10.50 -0.30 5.53
C GLN A 42 9.47 -1.27 6.10
N VAL A 43 9.95 -2.42 6.58
CA VAL A 43 9.08 -3.49 7.09
C VAL A 43 9.17 -3.63 8.61
N GLY A 44 9.91 -2.75 9.26
CA GLY A 44 10.07 -2.71 10.71
C GLY A 44 11.14 -1.70 11.07
N PRO A 45 11.32 -1.39 12.39
CA PRO A 45 12.38 -0.50 12.84
C PRO A 45 13.75 -1.02 12.36
N ASP A 46 14.54 -0.13 11.76
CA ASP A 46 15.87 -0.45 11.21
C ASP A 46 15.86 -1.58 10.16
N ARG A 47 14.72 -1.78 9.49
CA ARG A 47 14.59 -2.80 8.44
C ARG A 47 14.10 -2.16 7.14
N PRO A 48 14.96 -1.37 6.46
CA PRO A 48 14.57 -0.72 5.21
C PRO A 48 14.27 -1.73 4.12
N LEU A 49 13.26 -1.43 3.32
CA LEU A 49 12.89 -2.18 2.13
C LEU A 49 12.59 -1.17 1.03
N PRO A 50 13.62 -0.45 0.54
CA PRO A 50 13.39 0.59 -0.46
C PRO A 50 12.79 0.00 -1.72
N MET A 51 11.74 0.65 -2.21
CA MET A 51 11.03 0.27 -3.42
C MET A 51 11.25 1.33 -4.49
N LYS A 52 11.10 0.94 -5.74
CA LYS A 52 10.99 1.88 -6.84
C LYS A 52 9.52 2.02 -7.21
N LEU A 53 9.07 3.25 -7.32
CA LEU A 53 7.69 3.57 -7.68
C LEU A 53 7.71 4.55 -8.84
N GLU A 54 7.28 4.06 -10.00
CA GLU A 54 7.10 4.87 -11.20
C GLU A 54 5.69 5.46 -11.15
N ALA A 55 5.58 6.68 -10.64
CA ALA A 55 4.29 7.29 -10.29
C ALA A 55 3.59 7.91 -11.50
N TRP A 56 3.19 7.07 -12.46
CA TRP A 56 2.41 7.42 -13.64
C TRP A 56 1.58 6.20 -14.08
N PRO A 57 0.52 6.38 -14.88
CA PRO A 57 -0.31 5.25 -15.30
C PRO A 57 0.51 4.17 -16.00
N GLY A 58 0.37 2.93 -15.55
CA GLY A 58 1.16 1.80 -16.04
C GLY A 58 2.54 1.70 -15.43
N GLY A 59 2.97 2.64 -14.59
CA GLY A 59 4.25 2.61 -13.90
C GLY A 59 4.36 1.40 -12.98
N ARG A 60 5.60 1.00 -12.71
CA ARG A 60 5.88 -0.18 -11.88
C ARG A 60 6.12 0.22 -10.42
N TRP A 61 5.74 -0.67 -9.52
CA TRP A 61 6.08 -0.61 -8.11
C TRP A 61 6.79 -1.92 -7.78
N TYR A 62 8.10 -1.85 -7.53
CA TYR A 62 8.92 -3.05 -7.46
C TYR A 62 10.15 -2.87 -6.58
N ARG A 63 10.64 -3.98 -6.07
CA ARG A 63 11.92 -4.08 -5.39
C ARG A 63 13.02 -4.35 -6.41
N ASP A 64 14.01 -3.48 -6.49
CA ASP A 64 15.15 -3.65 -7.37
C ASP A 64 16.36 -4.11 -6.53
N LEU A 65 16.86 -5.32 -6.82
CA LEU A 65 18.05 -5.88 -6.16
C LEU A 65 19.29 -5.76 -7.01
N GLY A 66 19.20 -5.12 -8.18
CA GLY A 66 20.31 -4.95 -9.10
C GLY A 66 20.44 -6.11 -10.08
N ASP A 67 21.09 -5.85 -11.21
CA ASP A 67 21.40 -6.84 -12.25
C ASP A 67 20.18 -7.62 -12.76
N GLY A 68 19.03 -6.94 -12.84
CA GLY A 68 17.80 -7.58 -13.31
C GLY A 68 17.12 -8.48 -12.29
N ASN A 69 17.53 -8.42 -11.03
CA ASN A 69 16.93 -9.18 -9.94
C ASN A 69 16.00 -8.30 -9.11
N GLY A 70 14.96 -8.89 -8.56
CA GLY A 70 14.04 -8.15 -7.72
C GLY A 70 12.68 -8.80 -7.60
N HIS A 71 11.70 -8.01 -7.16
CA HIS A 71 10.33 -8.49 -6.93
C HIS A 71 9.34 -7.42 -7.39
N HIS A 72 8.53 -7.77 -8.37
CA HIS A 72 7.49 -6.88 -8.89
C HIS A 72 6.24 -7.00 -8.03
N TRP A 73 5.78 -5.88 -7.47
CA TRP A 73 4.59 -5.86 -6.61
C TRP A 73 3.33 -5.45 -7.36
N ALA A 74 3.40 -4.41 -8.17
CA ALA A 74 2.20 -3.86 -8.79
C ALA A 74 2.52 -2.90 -9.93
N HIS A 75 1.47 -2.52 -10.65
CA HIS A 75 1.47 -1.38 -11.56
C HIS A 75 0.53 -0.31 -11.03
N VAL A 76 0.81 0.93 -11.37
CA VAL A 76 -0.11 2.04 -11.11
C VAL A 76 -1.28 1.90 -12.09
N GLN A 77 -2.49 1.72 -11.57
CA GLN A 77 -3.72 1.65 -12.36
C GLN A 77 -4.20 3.05 -12.73
N ALA A 78 -4.23 3.93 -11.74
CA ALA A 78 -4.69 5.30 -11.90
C ALA A 78 -3.94 6.20 -10.93
N ILE A 79 -3.69 7.42 -11.34
CA ILE A 79 -3.12 8.44 -10.46
C ILE A 79 -3.71 9.80 -10.85
N LYS A 80 -4.12 10.55 -9.84
CA LYS A 80 -4.59 11.92 -9.99
C LYS A 80 -4.05 12.72 -8.80
N ARG A 81 -2.97 13.43 -9.04
CA ARG A 81 -2.31 14.22 -8.00
C ARG A 81 -3.19 15.39 -7.59
N PRO A 82 -3.32 15.67 -6.30
CA PRO A 82 -2.81 14.94 -5.12
C PRO A 82 -3.90 14.11 -4.43
N THR A 83 -4.89 13.59 -5.15
CA THR A 83 -6.12 13.03 -4.58
C THR A 83 -6.29 11.52 -4.74
N LEU A 84 -5.52 10.88 -5.63
CA LEU A 84 -5.73 9.46 -5.91
C LEU A 84 -4.46 8.78 -6.37
N ILE A 85 -4.19 7.59 -5.81
CA ILE A 85 -3.33 6.61 -6.46
C ILE A 85 -3.92 5.22 -6.24
N GLU A 86 -3.97 4.44 -7.32
CA GLU A 86 -4.47 3.08 -7.36
C GLU A 86 -3.42 2.16 -7.96
N PHE A 87 -3.30 0.96 -7.38
CA PHE A 87 -2.38 -0.07 -7.86
C PHE A 87 -3.12 -1.37 -8.12
N TYR A 88 -2.57 -2.20 -9.01
CA TYR A 88 -3.02 -3.58 -9.19
C TYR A 88 -1.80 -4.50 -9.30
N GLY A 89 -1.89 -5.66 -8.66
CA GLY A 89 -0.81 -6.63 -8.68
C GLY A 89 -0.86 -7.56 -7.46
N PRO A 90 0.10 -8.50 -7.36
CA PRO A 90 0.13 -9.45 -6.25
C PRO A 90 0.68 -8.87 -4.95
N LEU A 91 1.32 -7.70 -5.00
CA LEU A 91 2.05 -7.08 -3.89
C LEU A 91 3.17 -7.99 -3.41
N ILE A 92 3.34 -8.13 -2.09
CA ILE A 92 4.39 -9.00 -1.52
C ILE A 92 4.08 -10.49 -1.68
N MET A 93 2.85 -10.82 -2.04
CA MET A 93 2.37 -12.21 -2.08
C MET A 93 2.83 -12.92 -3.36
N SER A 94 3.73 -13.89 -3.23
CA SER A 94 4.30 -14.64 -4.35
C SER A 94 3.56 -15.96 -4.57
N TYR A 95 2.24 -15.89 -4.72
CA TYR A 95 1.36 -17.03 -5.01
C TYR A 95 0.14 -16.52 -5.81
N PRO A 96 -0.74 -17.40 -6.31
CA PRO A 96 -1.85 -16.96 -7.15
C PRO A 96 -2.82 -16.03 -6.41
N VAL A 97 -2.62 -14.74 -6.58
CA VAL A 97 -3.44 -13.69 -5.97
C VAL A 97 -3.34 -12.42 -6.82
N THR A 98 -4.42 -11.67 -6.87
CA THR A 98 -4.42 -10.33 -7.45
C THR A 98 -5.00 -9.36 -6.43
N SER A 99 -4.47 -8.14 -6.43
CA SER A 99 -4.91 -7.09 -5.51
C SER A 99 -5.30 -5.83 -6.26
N ASN A 100 -6.23 -5.09 -5.68
CA ASN A 100 -6.48 -3.70 -6.00
C ASN A 100 -6.23 -2.89 -4.73
N LEU A 101 -5.40 -1.87 -4.85
CA LEU A 101 -5.01 -1.03 -3.74
C LEU A 101 -5.38 0.40 -4.08
N GLN A 102 -6.14 1.07 -3.21
CA GLN A 102 -6.59 2.43 -3.45
C GLN A 102 -6.27 3.36 -2.29
N TYR A 103 -5.72 4.51 -2.62
CA TYR A 103 -5.57 5.64 -1.71
C TYR A 103 -6.34 6.82 -2.27
N ARG A 104 -7.37 7.27 -1.55
CA ARG A 104 -8.15 8.45 -1.91
C ARG A 104 -7.95 9.52 -0.84
N LEU A 105 -7.45 10.67 -1.26
CA LEU A 105 -7.12 11.76 -0.37
C LEU A 105 -8.09 12.92 -0.59
N SER A 106 -8.54 13.51 0.52
CA SER A 106 -9.39 14.69 0.49
C SER A 106 -9.01 15.63 1.63
N GLU A 107 -9.28 16.91 1.44
CA GLU A 107 -9.08 17.89 2.49
C GLU A 107 -10.11 17.71 3.60
N GLU A 108 -9.67 17.91 4.84
CA GLU A 108 -10.55 17.98 5.99
C GLU A 108 -10.06 19.09 6.90
N GLU A 109 -10.85 19.43 7.90
CA GLU A 109 -10.44 20.44 8.87
C GLU A 109 -9.16 20.00 9.57
N GLY A 110 -8.13 20.83 9.49
CA GLY A 110 -6.83 20.55 10.11
C GLY A 110 -5.89 19.65 9.31
N GLY A 111 -6.26 19.25 8.10
CA GLY A 111 -5.34 18.44 7.30
C GLY A 111 -5.95 17.66 6.16
N THR A 112 -5.58 16.39 6.07
CA THR A 112 -5.96 15.49 4.98
C THR A 112 -6.53 14.21 5.55
N LEU A 113 -7.62 13.73 4.95
CA LEU A 113 -8.16 12.39 5.20
C LEU A 113 -7.74 11.48 4.04
N ILE A 114 -7.15 10.35 4.38
CA ILE A 114 -6.87 9.29 3.42
C ILE A 114 -7.82 8.13 3.68
N LYS A 115 -8.55 7.73 2.65
CA LYS A 115 -9.33 6.49 2.65
C LYS A 115 -8.54 5.44 1.89
N PHE A 116 -8.10 4.42 2.58
CA PHE A 116 -7.31 3.33 2.06
C PHE A 116 -8.16 2.07 1.95
N GLN A 117 -7.99 1.35 0.84
CA GLN A 117 -8.63 0.05 0.65
C GLN A 117 -7.69 -0.91 -0.07
N HIS A 118 -7.54 -2.10 0.49
CA HIS A 118 -6.85 -3.21 -0.14
C HIS A 118 -7.84 -4.35 -0.31
N THR A 119 -8.18 -4.65 -1.55
CA THR A 119 -9.02 -5.80 -1.90
C THR A 119 -8.15 -6.79 -2.65
N ALA A 120 -8.18 -8.07 -2.26
CA ALA A 120 -7.43 -9.12 -2.93
C ALA A 120 -8.33 -10.33 -3.20
N PHE A 121 -7.98 -11.07 -4.23
CA PHE A 121 -8.66 -12.30 -4.62
C PHE A 121 -7.64 -13.34 -5.02
N GLY A 122 -7.75 -14.55 -4.44
CA GLY A 122 -6.85 -15.65 -4.74
C GLY A 122 -6.63 -16.57 -3.56
N LEU A 123 -5.55 -17.34 -3.64
CA LEU A 123 -5.21 -18.36 -2.63
C LEU A 123 -4.42 -17.74 -1.47
N ILE A 124 -5.07 -16.86 -0.74
CA ILE A 124 -4.43 -16.05 0.30
C ILE A 124 -4.00 -16.93 1.47
N GLN A 125 -2.70 -16.91 1.76
CA GLN A 125 -2.12 -17.67 2.87
C GLN A 125 -2.58 -17.10 4.21
N THR A 126 -2.84 -17.99 5.17
CA THR A 126 -3.35 -17.61 6.49
C THR A 126 -2.46 -16.60 7.20
N ASP A 127 -1.14 -16.79 7.17
CA ASP A 127 -0.19 -15.89 7.80
C ASP A 127 -0.29 -14.46 7.25
N HIS A 128 -0.43 -14.35 5.92
CA HIS A 128 -0.59 -13.04 5.29
C HIS A 128 -1.94 -12.41 5.67
N ARG A 129 -2.99 -13.22 5.66
CA ARG A 129 -4.33 -12.75 6.03
C ARG A 129 -4.35 -12.14 7.43
N GLU A 130 -3.64 -12.76 8.37
CA GLU A 130 -3.58 -12.30 9.77
C GLU A 130 -2.67 -11.09 9.95
N GLY A 131 -1.57 -11.02 9.21
CA GLY A 131 -0.54 -10.00 9.41
C GLY A 131 -0.65 -8.75 8.56
N ILE A 132 -1.36 -8.81 7.44
CA ILE A 132 -1.31 -7.75 6.43
C ILE A 132 -1.93 -6.43 6.90
N ARG A 133 -2.98 -6.49 7.72
CA ARG A 133 -3.61 -5.28 8.28
C ARG A 133 -2.62 -4.50 9.14
N GLY A 134 -1.89 -5.20 10.00
CA GLY A 134 -0.88 -4.58 10.85
C GLY A 134 0.27 -3.99 10.04
N GLY A 135 0.66 -4.66 8.97
CA GLY A 135 1.67 -4.16 8.04
C GLY A 135 1.26 -2.83 7.39
N TRP A 136 0.03 -2.75 6.93
CA TRP A 136 -0.50 -1.50 6.37
C TRP A 136 -0.54 -0.39 7.41
N SER A 137 -1.07 -0.67 8.60
CA SER A 137 -1.14 0.33 9.68
C SER A 137 0.24 0.86 10.04
N TYR A 138 1.25 0.00 10.08
CA TYR A 138 2.64 0.39 10.32
C TYR A 138 3.15 1.37 9.24
N THR A 139 2.95 1.02 7.98
CA THR A 139 3.36 1.85 6.84
C THR A 139 2.66 3.22 6.87
N HIS A 140 1.36 3.22 7.14
CA HIS A 140 0.57 4.45 7.15
C HIS A 140 0.94 5.36 8.31
N GLU A 141 1.30 4.80 9.46
CA GLU A 141 1.77 5.59 10.60
C GLU A 141 3.11 6.26 10.29
N LEU A 142 4.03 5.56 9.63
CA LEU A 142 5.29 6.17 9.19
C LEU A 142 5.06 7.30 8.19
N MET A 143 4.14 7.10 7.24
CA MET A 143 3.77 8.12 6.27
C MET A 143 3.19 9.35 6.95
N ARG A 144 2.28 9.14 7.92
CA ARG A 144 1.66 10.23 8.68
C ARG A 144 2.73 11.06 9.40
N LYS A 145 3.64 10.38 10.10
CA LYS A 145 4.74 11.05 10.81
C LYS A 145 5.64 11.84 9.85
N ARG A 146 5.93 11.28 8.69
CA ARG A 146 6.74 11.93 7.65
C ARG A 146 6.09 13.22 7.17
N ALA A 147 4.81 13.15 6.81
CA ALA A 147 4.07 14.31 6.33
C ALA A 147 3.98 15.42 7.39
N GLU A 148 3.64 15.05 8.62
CA GLU A 148 3.50 16.00 9.73
C GLU A 148 4.84 16.64 10.10
N ALA A 149 5.94 15.88 10.00
CA ALA A 149 7.28 16.42 10.26
C ALA A 149 7.67 17.52 9.26
N LYS A 150 7.28 17.37 8.00
CA LYS A 150 7.55 18.36 6.95
C LYS A 150 6.87 19.69 7.26
N VAL A 151 5.67 19.65 7.81
CA VAL A 151 4.91 20.85 8.18
C VAL A 151 5.54 21.54 9.39
N ARG A 152 5.94 20.76 10.39
CA ARG A 152 6.57 21.28 11.60
C ARG A 152 7.94 21.93 11.33
N GLY A 153 8.62 21.49 10.29
CA GLY A 153 9.92 22.03 9.88
C GLY A 153 9.85 23.33 9.09
N ARG A 154 8.65 23.89 8.87
CA ARG A 154 8.44 25.12 8.09
C ARG A 154 8.30 26.36 8.96
#